data_535a2c0c8fde6f077fe79e63b9532a72
#
_entry.id   535a2c0c8fde6f077fe79e63b9532a72
#
_cell.length_a   1.000
_cell.length_b   1.000
_cell.length_c   1.000
_cell.angle_alpha   90.00
_cell.angle_beta   90.00
_cell.angle_gamma   90.00
#
_symmetry.space_group_name_H-M   'P 1'
#
loop_
_entity.id
_entity.type
_entity.pdbx_description
1 polymer ?
#
loop_
_entity_poly.entity_id
_entity_poly.type
_entity_poly.pdbx_seq_one_letter_code
_entity_poly.pdbx_strand_id
1 'polypeptide(L)'
;MTTLVADTSGLVSLGIAGGSNPDALSLCLDAYDVYVPTEVIEELEEIASYNDAHGRAATTICDRTAALTIQSVDLDAEFPLDDGENAAVTLANEIGATLFLCDEFNSLGLIHASLANTRLVTTPTLLSVFVRTDRLRTEDARALLDDMSSTRSWDANSYVQRARSLLDTSQQ
;
A
#
# COMPACT_ATOMS: atom_id res chain seq x y z
N MET A 1 17.31 -3.36 -5.92
CA MET A 1 15.97 -3.77 -5.50
C MET A 1 14.93 -2.85 -6.14
N THR A 2 13.76 -3.38 -6.45
CA THR A 2 12.71 -2.59 -7.08
C THR A 2 12.20 -1.49 -6.14
N THR A 3 12.09 -0.27 -6.67
CA THR A 3 11.63 0.89 -5.91
C THR A 3 10.10 0.98 -5.92
N LEU A 4 9.52 1.11 -4.75
CA LEU A 4 8.08 1.24 -4.54
C LEU A 4 7.82 2.50 -3.72
N VAL A 5 6.93 3.38 -4.21
CA VAL A 5 6.39 4.47 -3.40
C VAL A 5 5.04 4.03 -2.86
N ALA A 6 4.82 4.23 -1.57
CA ALA A 6 3.56 3.88 -0.93
C ALA A 6 2.85 5.13 -0.42
N ASP A 7 1.54 5.19 -0.63
CA ASP A 7 0.70 6.22 -0.01
C ASP A 7 0.14 5.73 1.33
N THR A 8 -0.58 6.60 2.01
CA THR A 8 -1.16 6.32 3.32
C THR A 8 -2.09 5.09 3.29
N SER A 9 -2.96 4.99 2.28
CA SER A 9 -3.94 3.92 2.19
C SER A 9 -3.29 2.54 2.06
N GLY A 10 -2.26 2.45 1.23
CA GLY A 10 -1.52 1.20 1.04
C GLY A 10 -0.78 0.77 2.30
N LEU A 11 -0.13 1.71 2.97
CA LEU A 11 0.60 1.43 4.22
C LEU A 11 -0.35 0.99 5.34
N VAL A 12 -1.50 1.65 5.49
CA VAL A 12 -2.51 1.23 6.47
C VAL A 12 -2.96 -0.21 6.21
N SER A 13 -3.21 -0.57 4.96
CA SER A 13 -3.58 -1.96 4.61
C SER A 13 -2.51 -2.95 5.03
N LEU A 14 -1.23 -2.66 4.76
CA LEU A 14 -0.12 -3.52 5.17
C LEU A 14 -0.01 -3.64 6.69
N GLY A 15 -0.34 -2.58 7.41
CA GLY A 15 -0.30 -2.56 8.87
C GLY A 15 -1.45 -3.28 9.56
N ILE A 16 -2.58 -3.51 8.88
CA ILE A 16 -3.77 -4.13 9.48
C ILE A 16 -3.47 -5.51 10.03
N ALA A 17 -2.69 -6.32 9.32
CA ALA A 17 -2.31 -7.66 9.74
C ALA A 17 -0.90 -7.68 10.37
N GLY A 18 -0.47 -6.54 10.91
CA GLY A 18 0.85 -6.42 11.56
C GLY A 18 0.95 -7.32 12.76
N GLY A 19 2.06 -8.05 12.88
CA GLY A 19 2.27 -9.04 13.93
C GLY A 19 1.76 -10.43 13.60
N SER A 20 1.05 -10.61 12.50
CA SER A 20 0.70 -11.93 11.97
C SER A 20 1.95 -12.62 11.43
N ASN A 21 1.87 -13.94 11.25
CA ASN A 21 2.94 -14.68 10.60
C ASN A 21 2.31 -15.47 9.43
N PRO A 22 2.55 -15.11 8.16
CA PRO A 22 3.44 -14.04 7.72
C PRO A 22 2.85 -12.62 7.90
N ASP A 23 3.75 -11.64 7.98
CA ASP A 23 3.43 -10.22 8.13
C ASP A 23 3.54 -9.54 6.76
N ALA A 24 2.44 -8.96 6.27
CA ALA A 24 2.38 -8.31 4.96
C ALA A 24 3.37 -7.15 4.83
N LEU A 25 3.52 -6.35 5.88
CA LEU A 25 4.47 -5.23 5.87
C LEU A 25 5.91 -5.73 5.72
N SER A 26 6.31 -6.74 6.48
CA SER A 26 7.65 -7.33 6.38
C SER A 26 7.92 -7.90 5.00
N LEU A 27 6.95 -8.58 4.40
CA LEU A 27 7.09 -9.09 3.03
C LEU A 27 7.34 -7.96 2.03
N CYS A 28 6.62 -6.86 2.18
CA CYS A 28 6.78 -5.69 1.31
C CYS A 28 8.17 -5.06 1.49
N LEU A 29 8.61 -4.88 2.73
CA LEU A 29 9.92 -4.30 3.04
C LEU A 29 11.08 -5.20 2.59
N ASP A 30 10.90 -6.51 2.61
CA ASP A 30 11.91 -7.45 2.12
C ASP A 30 11.97 -7.49 0.58
N ALA A 31 10.87 -7.23 -0.09
CA ALA A 31 10.78 -7.32 -1.55
C ALA A 31 11.18 -6.03 -2.27
N TYR A 32 10.99 -4.87 -1.64
CA TYR A 32 11.12 -3.55 -2.28
C TYR A 32 11.88 -2.56 -1.42
N ASP A 33 12.52 -1.58 -2.10
CA ASP A 33 12.96 -0.34 -1.48
C ASP A 33 11.75 0.58 -1.39
N VAL A 34 11.22 0.78 -0.19
CA VAL A 34 9.98 1.54 0.02
C VAL A 34 10.29 2.99 0.36
N TYR A 35 9.82 3.90 -0.49
CA TYR A 35 9.92 5.36 -0.33
C TYR A 35 8.58 5.93 0.06
N VAL A 36 8.60 6.89 0.97
CA VAL A 36 7.38 7.52 1.49
C VAL A 36 7.63 9.02 1.66
N PRO A 37 6.72 9.89 1.17
CA PRO A 37 6.89 11.32 1.40
C PRO A 37 6.55 11.71 2.83
N THR A 38 7.07 12.84 3.28
CA THR A 38 6.85 13.37 4.63
C THR A 38 5.36 13.51 4.94
N GLU A 39 4.55 13.98 3.98
CA GLU A 39 3.11 14.19 4.16
C GLU A 39 2.36 12.90 4.51
N VAL A 40 2.79 11.76 3.94
CA VAL A 40 2.21 10.46 4.26
C VAL A 40 2.55 10.04 5.69
N ILE A 41 3.79 10.31 6.15
CA ILE A 41 4.18 10.03 7.53
C ILE A 41 3.34 10.88 8.50
N GLU A 42 3.10 12.15 8.19
CA GLU A 42 2.25 13.03 9.00
C GLU A 42 0.82 12.50 9.10
N GLU A 43 0.24 12.04 7.97
CA GLU A 43 -1.09 11.42 7.96
C GLU A 43 -1.12 10.14 8.80
N LEU A 44 -0.09 9.29 8.71
CA LEU A 44 -0.01 8.07 9.50
C LEU A 44 0.07 8.38 11.00
N GLU A 45 0.81 9.39 11.39
CA GLU A 45 0.91 9.83 12.79
C GLU A 45 -0.46 10.31 13.31
N GLU A 46 -1.21 11.02 12.48
CA GLU A 46 -2.58 11.45 12.82
C GLU A 46 -3.50 10.23 12.99
N ILE A 47 -3.50 9.30 12.05
CA ILE A 47 -4.32 8.08 12.11
C ILE A 47 -3.91 7.24 13.33
N ALA A 48 -2.63 7.18 13.66
CA ALA A 48 -2.13 6.42 14.80
C ALA A 48 -2.69 6.93 16.15
N SER A 49 -3.17 8.16 16.21
CA SER A 49 -3.83 8.71 17.39
C SER A 49 -5.24 8.17 17.60
N TYR A 50 -5.84 7.53 16.60
CA TYR A 50 -7.18 6.97 16.70
C TYR A 50 -7.18 5.65 17.48
N ASN A 51 -8.19 5.44 18.32
CA ASN A 51 -8.31 4.23 19.13
C ASN A 51 -9.17 3.19 18.42
N ASP A 52 -8.74 2.76 17.24
CA ASP A 52 -9.46 1.78 16.42
C ASP A 52 -8.44 0.92 15.63
N ALA A 53 -8.95 0.05 14.76
CA ALA A 53 -8.12 -0.84 13.95
C ALA A 53 -7.20 -0.07 12.99
N HIS A 54 -7.66 1.03 12.42
CA HIS A 54 -6.85 1.89 11.54
C HIS A 54 -5.72 2.55 12.31
N GLY A 55 -6.00 3.04 13.52
CA GLY A 55 -5.00 3.63 14.41
C GLY A 55 -3.91 2.62 14.79
N ARG A 56 -4.29 1.39 15.09
CA ARG A 56 -3.34 0.31 15.40
C ARG A 56 -2.47 -0.02 14.17
N ALA A 57 -3.08 -0.09 12.98
CA ALA A 57 -2.36 -0.32 11.74
C ALA A 57 -1.33 0.78 11.46
N ALA A 58 -1.75 2.05 11.58
CA ALA A 58 -0.85 3.18 11.40
C ALA A 58 0.30 3.18 12.42
N THR A 59 0.02 2.83 13.67
CA THR A 59 1.05 2.68 14.71
C THR A 59 2.09 1.62 14.31
N THR A 60 1.65 0.51 13.76
CA THR A 60 2.55 -0.55 13.26
C THR A 60 3.51 0.00 12.21
N ILE A 61 3.01 0.83 11.29
CA ILE A 61 3.86 1.47 10.27
C ILE A 61 4.83 2.48 10.92
N CYS A 62 4.32 3.33 11.83
CA CYS A 62 5.15 4.33 12.51
C CYS A 62 6.30 3.70 13.30
N ASP A 63 6.09 2.52 13.86
CA ASP A 63 7.12 1.77 14.57
C ASP A 63 8.20 1.18 13.63
N ARG A 64 7.97 1.19 12.33
CA ARG A 64 8.86 0.64 11.32
C ARG A 64 9.43 1.70 10.36
N THR A 65 9.36 2.97 10.70
CA THR A 65 9.84 4.06 9.83
C THR A 65 11.32 3.97 9.51
N ALA A 66 12.13 3.35 10.38
CA ALA A 66 13.55 3.14 10.09
C ALA A 66 13.80 2.25 8.88
N ALA A 67 12.83 1.42 8.50
CA ALA A 67 12.91 0.57 7.30
C ALA A 67 12.39 1.25 6.03
N LEU A 68 11.88 2.48 6.14
CA LEU A 68 11.38 3.28 5.02
C LEU A 68 12.38 4.37 4.67
N THR A 69 12.43 4.74 3.38
CA THR A 69 13.15 5.93 2.96
C THR A 69 12.16 7.09 2.89
N ILE A 70 12.27 8.02 3.82
CA ILE A 70 11.37 9.18 3.91
C ILE A 70 12.00 10.36 3.18
N GLN A 71 11.26 10.99 2.29
CA GLN A 71 11.78 12.07 1.46
C GLN A 71 10.75 13.20 1.35
N SER A 72 11.21 14.46 1.49
CA SER A 72 10.39 15.65 1.28
C SER A 72 10.27 15.94 -0.22
N VAL A 73 9.10 16.40 -0.64
CA VAL A 73 8.86 16.85 -2.01
C VAL A 73 8.08 18.16 -2.00
N ASP A 74 8.12 18.88 -3.12
CA ASP A 74 7.27 20.05 -3.34
C ASP A 74 6.00 19.59 -4.05
N LEU A 75 4.83 19.92 -3.47
CA LEU A 75 3.55 19.54 -4.06
C LEU A 75 3.35 20.18 -5.43
N ASP A 76 2.75 19.43 -6.37
CA ASP A 76 2.39 19.93 -7.68
C ASP A 76 0.98 20.52 -7.61
N ALA A 77 0.87 21.85 -7.76
CA ALA A 77 -0.40 22.55 -7.66
C ALA A 77 -1.42 22.17 -8.74
N GLU A 78 -0.98 21.51 -9.83
CA GLU A 78 -1.85 21.10 -10.94
C GLU A 78 -2.51 19.73 -10.71
N PHE A 79 -2.02 18.93 -9.75
CA PHE A 79 -2.63 17.64 -9.48
C PHE A 79 -3.95 17.82 -8.69
N PRO A 80 -5.06 17.24 -9.16
CA PRO A 80 -6.33 17.29 -8.44
C PRO A 80 -6.39 16.21 -7.34
N LEU A 81 -5.40 16.19 -6.47
CA LEU A 81 -5.20 15.19 -5.42
C LEU A 81 -5.05 15.89 -4.08
N ASP A 82 -5.37 15.19 -2.98
CA ASP A 82 -5.06 15.71 -1.66
C ASP A 82 -3.53 15.77 -1.44
N ASP A 83 -3.10 16.38 -0.34
CA ASP A 83 -1.68 16.64 -0.11
C ASP A 83 -0.85 15.35 0.00
N GLY A 84 -1.36 14.33 0.66
CA GLY A 84 -0.67 13.04 0.80
C GLY A 84 -0.56 12.31 -0.54
N GLU A 85 -1.64 12.23 -1.28
CA GLU A 85 -1.67 11.62 -2.61
C GLU A 85 -0.75 12.39 -3.58
N ASN A 86 -0.84 13.72 -3.56
CA ASN A 86 0.00 14.60 -4.39
C ASN A 86 1.48 14.38 -4.08
N ALA A 87 1.85 14.40 -2.81
CA ALA A 87 3.24 14.19 -2.40
C ALA A 87 3.76 12.83 -2.84
N ALA A 88 2.96 11.77 -2.69
CA ALA A 88 3.35 10.42 -3.07
C ALA A 88 3.53 10.30 -4.59
N VAL A 89 2.60 10.84 -5.38
CA VAL A 89 2.71 10.84 -6.85
C VAL A 89 3.92 11.66 -7.31
N THR A 90 4.11 12.83 -6.71
CA THR A 90 5.26 13.69 -7.02
C THR A 90 6.57 12.97 -6.74
N LEU A 91 6.67 12.30 -5.58
CA LEU A 91 7.86 11.51 -5.23
C LEU A 91 8.09 10.40 -6.25
N ALA A 92 7.06 9.63 -6.59
CA ALA A 92 7.17 8.54 -7.57
C ALA A 92 7.69 9.04 -8.91
N ASN A 93 7.20 10.18 -9.39
CA ASN A 93 7.64 10.77 -10.65
C ASN A 93 9.10 11.25 -10.57
N GLU A 94 9.46 11.90 -9.46
CA GLU A 94 10.83 12.45 -9.29
C GLU A 94 11.89 11.35 -9.24
N ILE A 95 11.65 10.27 -8.51
CA ILE A 95 12.64 9.19 -8.38
C ILE A 95 12.53 8.12 -9.46
N GLY A 96 11.54 8.24 -10.35
CA GLY A 96 11.28 7.21 -11.35
C GLY A 96 10.96 5.86 -10.74
N ALA A 97 10.09 5.83 -9.72
CA ALA A 97 9.72 4.60 -9.03
C ALA A 97 9.12 3.58 -9.99
N THR A 98 9.38 2.30 -9.75
CA THR A 98 8.80 1.22 -10.55
C THR A 98 7.33 1.00 -10.21
N LEU A 99 7.00 1.02 -8.91
CA LEU A 99 5.65 0.73 -8.40
C LEU A 99 5.14 1.86 -7.50
N PHE A 100 3.83 2.05 -7.55
CA PHE A 100 3.10 2.96 -6.66
C PHE A 100 1.98 2.16 -5.97
N LEU A 101 2.06 2.01 -4.66
CA LEU A 101 1.11 1.24 -3.86
C LEU A 101 0.01 2.16 -3.32
N CYS A 102 -1.23 1.91 -3.72
CA CYS A 102 -2.38 2.72 -3.32
C CYS A 102 -3.65 1.88 -3.27
N ASP A 103 -4.41 2.04 -2.18
CA ASP A 103 -5.70 1.39 -1.99
C ASP A 103 -6.87 2.40 -1.92
N GLU A 104 -6.64 3.62 -2.38
CA GLU A 104 -7.69 4.63 -2.50
C GLU A 104 -8.49 4.37 -3.77
N PHE A 105 -9.36 3.36 -3.72
CA PHE A 105 -10.03 2.81 -4.91
C PHE A 105 -10.86 3.84 -5.68
N ASN A 106 -11.38 4.84 -4.99
CA ASN A 106 -12.17 5.91 -5.63
C ASN A 106 -11.31 6.92 -6.40
N SER A 107 -10.02 6.98 -6.11
CA SER A 107 -9.08 7.96 -6.69
C SER A 107 -8.07 7.33 -7.66
N LEU A 108 -8.13 6.01 -7.89
CA LEU A 108 -7.11 5.30 -8.69
C LEU A 108 -6.97 5.86 -10.10
N GLY A 109 -8.08 6.26 -10.73
CA GLY A 109 -8.05 6.83 -12.08
C GLY A 109 -7.27 8.16 -12.13
N LEU A 110 -7.49 9.04 -11.17
CA LEU A 110 -6.78 10.33 -11.07
C LEU A 110 -5.31 10.12 -10.75
N ILE A 111 -5.02 9.21 -9.84
CA ILE A 111 -3.63 8.87 -9.46
C ILE A 111 -2.90 8.30 -10.66
N HIS A 112 -3.50 7.33 -11.35
CA HIS A 112 -2.92 6.74 -12.55
C HIS A 112 -2.63 7.79 -13.62
N ALA A 113 -3.55 8.71 -13.84
CA ALA A 113 -3.39 9.78 -14.83
C ALA A 113 -2.26 10.76 -14.45
N SER A 114 -1.94 10.88 -13.17
CA SER A 114 -0.90 11.78 -12.66
C SER A 114 0.49 11.14 -12.62
N LEU A 115 0.57 9.80 -12.68
CA LEU A 115 1.85 9.07 -12.72
C LEU A 115 2.44 9.12 -14.13
N ALA A 116 3.74 9.41 -14.22
CA ALA A 116 4.45 9.49 -15.51
C ALA A 116 4.76 8.10 -16.08
N ASN A 117 5.59 7.34 -15.37
CA ASN A 117 6.07 6.01 -15.81
C ASN A 117 6.02 4.95 -14.71
N THR A 118 5.33 5.23 -13.63
CA THR A 118 5.22 4.32 -12.49
C THR A 118 3.97 3.47 -12.61
N ARG A 119 4.08 2.18 -12.33
CA ARG A 119 2.97 1.25 -12.36
C ARG A 119 2.20 1.29 -11.04
N LEU A 120 0.89 1.55 -11.13
CA LEU A 120 -0.01 1.53 -9.99
C LEU A 120 -0.31 0.08 -9.57
N VAL A 121 -0.21 -0.21 -8.28
CA VAL A 121 -0.56 -1.51 -7.70
C VAL A 121 -1.39 -1.30 -6.44
N THR A 122 -2.42 -2.11 -6.26
CA THR A 122 -3.20 -2.17 -5.02
C THR A 122 -2.63 -3.23 -4.09
N THR A 123 -2.88 -3.14 -2.79
CA THR A 123 -2.42 -4.16 -1.84
C THR A 123 -3.00 -5.55 -2.14
N PRO A 124 -4.31 -5.71 -2.48
CA PRO A 124 -4.81 -7.02 -2.88
C PRO A 124 -4.02 -7.64 -4.04
N THR A 125 -3.70 -6.85 -5.06
CA THR A 125 -2.89 -7.32 -6.19
C THR A 125 -1.46 -7.65 -5.75
N LEU A 126 -0.88 -6.86 -4.85
CA LEU A 126 0.46 -7.11 -4.31
C LEU A 126 0.53 -8.47 -3.61
N LEU A 127 -0.49 -8.85 -2.85
CA LEU A 127 -0.56 -10.18 -2.23
C LEU A 127 -0.52 -11.30 -3.28
N SER A 128 -1.21 -11.12 -4.41
CA SER A 128 -1.16 -12.10 -5.50
C SER A 128 0.22 -12.17 -6.16
N VAL A 129 0.93 -11.06 -6.24
CA VAL A 129 2.32 -11.02 -6.73
C VAL A 129 3.23 -11.83 -5.80
N PHE A 130 3.07 -11.68 -4.49
CA PHE A 130 3.86 -12.44 -3.52
C PHE A 130 3.61 -13.95 -3.63
N VAL A 131 2.38 -14.37 -3.93
CA VAL A 131 2.08 -15.79 -4.17
C VAL A 131 2.78 -16.26 -5.44
N ARG A 132 2.69 -15.52 -6.54
CA ARG A 132 3.32 -15.89 -7.82
C ARG A 132 4.84 -15.94 -7.75
N THR A 133 5.45 -15.20 -6.83
CA THR A 133 6.90 -15.16 -6.65
C THR A 133 7.39 -16.04 -5.50
N ASP A 134 6.53 -16.94 -5.01
CA ASP A 134 6.84 -17.90 -3.95
C ASP A 134 7.27 -17.26 -2.61
N ARG A 135 6.83 -16.03 -2.35
CA ARG A 135 7.07 -15.34 -1.08
C ARG A 135 5.97 -15.57 -0.06
N LEU A 136 4.80 -16.03 -0.52
CA LEU A 136 3.61 -16.17 0.29
C LEU A 136 2.79 -17.35 -0.23
N ARG A 137 2.26 -18.16 0.68
CA ARG A 137 1.34 -19.23 0.29
C ARG A 137 -0.04 -18.66 -0.01
N THR A 138 -0.77 -19.28 -0.93
CA THR A 138 -2.11 -18.84 -1.34
C THR A 138 -3.06 -18.72 -0.16
N GLU A 139 -3.07 -19.71 0.75
CA GLU A 139 -3.94 -19.70 1.93
C GLU A 139 -3.62 -18.55 2.88
N ASP A 140 -2.34 -18.20 3.03
CA ASP A 140 -1.91 -17.07 3.85
C ASP A 140 -2.30 -15.73 3.21
N ALA A 141 -2.17 -15.63 1.89
CA ALA A 141 -2.63 -14.45 1.14
C ALA A 141 -4.12 -14.22 1.31
N ARG A 142 -4.92 -15.29 1.26
CA ARG A 142 -6.37 -15.20 1.49
C ARG A 142 -6.69 -14.72 2.90
N ALA A 143 -6.00 -15.25 3.91
CA ALA A 143 -6.20 -14.84 5.30
C ALA A 143 -5.86 -13.36 5.50
N LEU A 144 -4.75 -12.88 4.94
CA LEU A 144 -4.37 -11.47 4.99
C LEU A 144 -5.40 -10.59 4.28
N LEU A 145 -5.87 -11.01 3.10
CA LEU A 145 -6.86 -10.27 2.35
C LEU A 145 -8.21 -10.22 3.09
N ASP A 146 -8.61 -11.29 3.76
CA ASP A 146 -9.82 -11.32 4.58
C ASP A 146 -9.73 -10.32 5.74
N ASP A 147 -8.60 -10.26 6.43
CA ASP A 147 -8.37 -9.31 7.52
C ASP A 147 -8.45 -7.86 7.02
N MET A 148 -7.80 -7.55 5.91
CA MET A 148 -7.82 -6.23 5.29
C MET A 148 -9.24 -5.85 4.83
N SER A 149 -9.93 -6.78 4.16
CA SER A 149 -11.29 -6.56 3.64
C SER A 149 -12.28 -6.30 4.75
N SER A 150 -12.19 -7.07 5.84
CA SER A 150 -13.07 -6.90 7.00
C SER A 150 -12.87 -5.54 7.66
N THR A 151 -11.62 -5.15 7.89
CA THR A 151 -11.29 -3.89 8.55
C THR A 151 -11.67 -2.68 7.71
N ARG A 152 -11.50 -2.76 6.38
CA ARG A 152 -11.69 -1.64 5.46
C ARG A 152 -13.02 -1.68 4.69
N SER A 153 -13.87 -2.64 4.97
CA SER A 153 -15.19 -2.80 4.33
C SER A 153 -15.10 -2.94 2.80
N TRP A 154 -14.21 -3.82 2.35
CA TRP A 154 -13.95 -4.05 0.92
C TRP A 154 -14.78 -5.16 0.28
N ASP A 155 -15.77 -5.72 0.95
CA ASP A 155 -16.46 -6.96 0.52
C ASP A 155 -17.04 -6.87 -0.90
N ALA A 156 -17.57 -5.72 -1.30
CA ALA A 156 -18.16 -5.52 -2.61
C ALA A 156 -17.22 -4.88 -3.63
N ASN A 157 -15.95 -4.68 -3.28
CA ASN A 157 -15.00 -3.96 -4.14
C ASN A 157 -14.51 -4.84 -5.29
N SER A 158 -14.55 -4.32 -6.52
CA SER A 158 -14.18 -5.07 -7.72
C SER A 158 -12.69 -5.42 -7.78
N TYR A 159 -11.80 -4.55 -7.29
CA TYR A 159 -10.37 -4.82 -7.25
C TYR A 159 -10.05 -5.99 -6.31
N VAL A 160 -10.73 -6.04 -5.16
CA VAL A 160 -10.58 -7.12 -4.19
C VAL A 160 -11.12 -8.43 -4.76
N GLN A 161 -12.28 -8.41 -5.41
CA GLN A 161 -12.86 -9.59 -6.05
C GLN A 161 -11.94 -10.14 -7.15
N ARG A 162 -11.33 -9.27 -7.94
CA ARG A 162 -10.36 -9.67 -8.95
C ARG A 162 -9.14 -10.34 -8.32
N ALA A 163 -8.61 -9.77 -7.24
CA ALA A 163 -7.47 -10.37 -6.53
C ALA A 163 -7.81 -11.74 -5.97
N ARG A 164 -9.01 -11.92 -5.40
CA ARG A 164 -9.48 -13.25 -4.94
C ARG A 164 -9.53 -14.25 -6.08
N SER A 165 -10.01 -13.85 -7.25
CA SER A 165 -10.05 -14.70 -8.43
C SER A 165 -8.65 -15.14 -8.87
N LEU A 166 -7.68 -14.23 -8.83
CA LEU A 166 -6.28 -14.52 -9.15
C LEU A 166 -5.68 -15.53 -8.17
N LEU A 167 -6.00 -15.42 -6.88
CA LEU A 167 -5.55 -16.36 -5.85
C LEU A 167 -6.17 -17.74 -6.06
N ASP A 168 -7.46 -17.82 -6.43
CA ASP A 168 -8.13 -19.08 -6.72
C ASP A 168 -7.49 -19.77 -7.92
N THR A 169 -7.13 -19.03 -8.96
CA THR A 169 -6.45 -19.57 -10.14
C THR A 169 -5.05 -20.11 -9.78
N SER A 170 -4.35 -19.48 -8.84
CA SER A 170 -2.99 -19.90 -8.43
C SER A 170 -2.95 -21.25 -7.70
N GLN A 171 -4.11 -21.79 -7.27
CA GLN A 171 -4.21 -23.11 -6.64
C GLN A 171 -4.33 -24.25 -7.65
N GLN A 172 -4.57 -23.94 -8.90
CA GLN A 172 -4.68 -24.92 -9.97
C GLN A 172 -3.32 -25.09 -10.65
#